data_9524984515e195b84e045060e5498728
#
_entry.id   9524984515e195b84e045060e5498728
#
_cell.length_a   1.000
_cell.length_b   1.000
_cell.length_c   1.000
_cell.angle_alpha   90.00
_cell.angle_beta   90.00
_cell.angle_gamma   90.00
#
_symmetry.space_group_name_H-M   'P 1'
#
loop_
_entity.id
_entity.type
_entity.pdbx_description
1 polymer ?
#
loop_
_entity_poly.entity_id
_entity_poly.type
_entity_poly.pdbx_seq_one_letter_code
_entity_poly.pdbx_strand_id
1 'polypeptide(L)'
;MKLRAGMKIKIKGSSPIQFTADEWIEVKEAVAVGHQLSQSPYVTELEFEDEKGSFWTVKELEKLKEELAVEPDEITVYFDGSYDKESQLAGLGIVIYYSLGGERYRLRKNKSFRLTTNNEAEYAALSEAVKELRDLGASRNSVVIKGDSLVVLNQLEGNWPCYDPVHSKWLDRIESQLQKLKLTPTYIQISRKDNKEADQLAKKMLEHTIVESQIKLDE
;
A
#
# COMPACT_ATOMS: atom_id res chain seq x y z
N MET A 1 -10.53 14.71 -15.06
CA MET A 1 -10.20 14.86 -16.48
C MET A 1 -10.55 13.57 -17.18
N LYS A 2 -11.39 13.65 -18.19
CA LYS A 2 -11.77 12.48 -18.98
C LYS A 2 -11.02 12.47 -20.30
N LEU A 3 -10.81 11.29 -20.84
CA LEU A 3 -10.00 11.02 -22.02
C LEU A 3 -10.71 10.02 -22.91
N ARG A 4 -10.53 10.13 -24.22
CA ARG A 4 -10.94 9.10 -25.17
C ARG A 4 -9.75 8.64 -25.99
N ALA A 5 -9.68 7.32 -26.28
CA ALA A 5 -8.58 6.74 -27.02
C ALA A 5 -8.73 6.93 -28.53
N GLY A 6 -7.66 7.36 -29.17
CA GLY A 6 -7.48 7.34 -30.61
C GLY A 6 -6.32 6.42 -30.98
N MET A 7 -6.48 5.51 -31.93
CA MET A 7 -5.44 4.61 -32.36
C MET A 7 -5.43 4.36 -33.87
N LYS A 8 -4.25 4.10 -34.43
CA LYS A 8 -4.11 3.57 -35.79
C LYS A 8 -3.70 2.12 -35.74
N ILE A 9 -4.42 1.30 -36.49
CA ILE A 9 -4.13 -0.13 -36.60
C ILE A 9 -3.67 -0.39 -38.05
N LYS A 10 -2.56 -1.16 -38.18
CA LYS A 10 -2.03 -1.62 -39.46
C LYS A 10 -1.88 -3.14 -39.46
N ILE A 11 -2.60 -3.80 -40.34
CA ILE A 11 -2.50 -5.23 -40.61
C ILE A 11 -1.68 -5.44 -41.88
N LYS A 12 -0.93 -6.54 -41.97
CA LYS A 12 -0.13 -6.85 -43.17
C LYS A 12 -0.98 -6.90 -44.43
N GLY A 13 -0.63 -6.08 -45.41
CA GLY A 13 -1.35 -5.98 -46.68
C GLY A 13 -2.51 -4.99 -46.70
N SER A 14 -2.74 -4.24 -45.61
CA SER A 14 -3.76 -3.17 -45.58
C SER A 14 -3.16 -1.78 -45.39
N SER A 15 -3.91 -0.75 -45.74
CA SER A 15 -3.64 0.63 -45.32
C SER A 15 -3.97 0.79 -43.82
N PRO A 16 -3.29 1.67 -43.08
CA PRO A 16 -3.64 1.96 -41.69
C PRO A 16 -5.09 2.46 -41.56
N ILE A 17 -5.77 1.98 -40.53
CA ILE A 17 -7.15 2.37 -40.22
C ILE A 17 -7.14 3.12 -38.88
N GLN A 18 -7.79 4.29 -38.87
CA GLN A 18 -7.97 5.10 -37.66
C GLN A 18 -9.20 4.62 -36.89
N PHE A 19 -9.06 4.45 -35.57
CA PHE A 19 -10.16 4.21 -34.66
C PHE A 19 -10.15 5.27 -33.54
N THR A 20 -11.33 5.69 -33.15
CA THR A 20 -11.52 6.59 -32.00
C THR A 20 -12.60 5.97 -31.11
N ALA A 21 -12.35 5.89 -29.82
CA ALA A 21 -13.34 5.43 -28.88
C ALA A 21 -14.46 6.47 -28.70
N ASP A 22 -15.70 6.03 -28.59
CA ASP A 22 -16.84 6.91 -28.30
C ASP A 22 -16.93 7.23 -26.78
N GLU A 23 -16.38 6.38 -25.94
CA GLU A 23 -16.46 6.51 -24.48
C GLU A 23 -15.32 7.35 -23.92
N TRP A 24 -15.65 8.15 -22.91
CA TRP A 24 -14.73 8.94 -22.14
C TRP A 24 -14.38 8.23 -20.84
N ILE A 25 -13.10 7.97 -20.60
CA ILE A 25 -12.57 7.23 -19.46
C ILE A 25 -11.70 8.13 -18.57
N GLU A 26 -11.50 7.73 -17.31
CA GLU A 26 -10.64 8.45 -16.37
C GLU A 26 -9.15 8.19 -16.65
N VAL A 27 -8.26 9.11 -16.18
CA VAL A 27 -6.80 9.03 -16.41
C VAL A 27 -6.23 7.67 -15.99
N LYS A 28 -6.67 7.12 -14.84
CA LYS A 28 -6.20 5.82 -14.35
C LYS A 28 -6.53 4.67 -15.32
N GLU A 29 -7.72 4.71 -15.87
CA GLU A 29 -8.20 3.71 -16.82
C GLU A 29 -7.51 3.89 -18.19
N ALA A 30 -7.34 5.14 -18.64
CA ALA A 30 -6.63 5.45 -19.89
C ALA A 30 -5.19 4.95 -19.88
N VAL A 31 -4.48 5.07 -18.76
CA VAL A 31 -3.13 4.49 -18.58
C VAL A 31 -3.17 2.97 -18.69
N ALA A 32 -4.10 2.29 -18.02
CA ALA A 32 -4.22 0.83 -18.09
C ALA A 32 -4.52 0.31 -19.49
N VAL A 33 -5.48 0.95 -20.17
CA VAL A 33 -5.83 0.65 -21.58
C VAL A 33 -4.63 0.92 -22.49
N GLY A 34 -3.96 2.05 -22.29
CA GLY A 34 -2.80 2.46 -23.05
C GLY A 34 -1.67 1.43 -23.00
N HIS A 35 -1.37 0.89 -21.82
CA HIS A 35 -0.38 -0.17 -21.66
C HIS A 35 -0.73 -1.43 -22.42
N GLN A 36 -1.97 -1.89 -22.33
CA GLN A 36 -2.41 -3.10 -23.03
C GLN A 36 -2.39 -2.92 -24.54
N LEU A 37 -2.89 -1.79 -25.05
CA LEU A 37 -2.92 -1.51 -26.49
C LEU A 37 -1.52 -1.32 -27.07
N SER A 38 -0.60 -0.70 -26.33
CA SER A 38 0.79 -0.52 -26.76
C SER A 38 1.57 -1.84 -26.92
N GLN A 39 1.10 -2.94 -26.32
CA GLN A 39 1.68 -4.28 -26.50
C GLN A 39 1.22 -4.96 -27.80
N SER A 40 0.21 -4.44 -28.46
CA SER A 40 -0.32 -5.02 -29.68
C SER A 40 0.61 -4.71 -30.88
N PRO A 41 1.07 -5.72 -31.64
CA PRO A 41 1.91 -5.50 -32.82
C PRO A 41 1.18 -4.81 -33.98
N TYR A 42 -0.12 -4.65 -33.89
CA TYR A 42 -0.94 -4.04 -34.90
C TYR A 42 -1.20 -2.56 -34.65
N VAL A 43 -1.04 -2.08 -33.41
CA VAL A 43 -1.22 -0.66 -33.06
C VAL A 43 0.06 0.09 -33.43
N THR A 44 -0.05 1.03 -34.35
CA THR A 44 1.08 1.83 -34.84
C THR A 44 1.14 3.21 -34.23
N GLU A 45 0.00 3.77 -33.85
CA GLU A 45 -0.12 5.04 -33.15
C GLU A 45 -1.21 4.91 -32.09
N LEU A 46 -0.99 5.48 -30.92
CA LEU A 46 -1.95 5.51 -29.81
C LEU A 46 -1.81 6.85 -29.09
N GLU A 47 -2.91 7.58 -29.03
CA GLU A 47 -3.03 8.88 -28.37
C GLU A 47 -4.35 8.95 -27.61
N PHE A 48 -4.41 9.80 -26.62
CA PHE A 48 -5.63 10.07 -25.86
C PHE A 48 -5.98 11.54 -25.96
N GLU A 49 -7.22 11.85 -26.33
CA GLU A 49 -7.74 13.21 -26.44
C GLU A 49 -8.50 13.57 -25.16
N ASP A 50 -8.23 14.74 -24.57
CA ASP A 50 -8.99 15.26 -23.44
C ASP A 50 -10.22 16.08 -23.86
N GLU A 51 -11.06 16.45 -22.89
CA GLU A 51 -12.29 17.24 -23.11
C GLU A 51 -12.03 18.63 -23.71
N LYS A 52 -10.77 19.10 -23.74
CA LYS A 52 -10.34 20.37 -24.32
C LYS A 52 -9.73 20.21 -25.71
N GLY A 53 -9.60 18.96 -26.19
CA GLY A 53 -9.02 18.64 -27.49
C GLY A 53 -7.49 18.55 -27.48
N SER A 54 -6.86 18.47 -26.32
CA SER A 54 -5.41 18.23 -26.20
C SER A 54 -5.13 16.73 -26.29
N PHE A 55 -4.02 16.38 -26.95
CA PHE A 55 -3.60 14.99 -27.12
C PHE A 55 -2.50 14.62 -26.13
N TRP A 56 -2.59 13.42 -25.60
CA TRP A 56 -1.72 12.87 -24.57
C TRP A 56 -1.18 11.51 -24.97
N THR A 57 0.11 11.29 -24.80
CA THR A 57 0.72 9.97 -24.91
C THR A 57 0.52 9.18 -23.62
N VAL A 58 0.68 7.85 -23.67
CA VAL A 58 0.60 7.00 -22.48
C VAL A 58 1.59 7.46 -21.39
N LYS A 59 2.82 7.84 -21.78
CA LYS A 59 3.84 8.34 -20.85
C LYS A 59 3.47 9.65 -20.16
N GLU A 60 2.84 10.55 -20.87
CA GLU A 60 2.35 11.82 -20.29
C GLU A 60 1.20 11.57 -19.33
N LEU A 61 0.31 10.62 -19.69
CA LEU A 61 -0.77 10.20 -18.78
C LEU A 61 -0.28 9.49 -17.53
N GLU A 62 0.78 8.69 -17.64
CA GLU A 62 1.45 8.10 -16.45
C GLU A 62 1.94 9.19 -15.49
N LYS A 63 2.66 10.17 -16.03
CA LYS A 63 3.15 11.30 -15.25
C LYS A 63 2.01 12.10 -14.61
N LEU A 64 0.98 12.39 -15.39
CA LEU A 64 -0.20 13.08 -14.88
C LEU A 64 -0.93 12.28 -13.80
N LYS A 65 -1.04 10.95 -13.97
CA LYS A 65 -1.60 10.06 -12.93
C LYS A 65 -0.81 10.13 -11.63
N GLU A 66 0.53 10.18 -11.70
CA GLU A 66 1.38 10.36 -10.52
C GLU A 66 1.19 11.73 -9.87
N GLU A 67 1.07 12.79 -10.66
CA GLU A 67 0.81 14.15 -10.18
C GLU A 67 -0.59 14.33 -9.57
N LEU A 68 -1.58 13.60 -10.07
CA LEU A 68 -2.96 13.60 -9.58
C LEU A 68 -3.19 12.61 -8.42
N ALA A 69 -2.25 11.73 -8.15
CA ALA A 69 -2.35 10.81 -7.03
C ALA A 69 -2.30 11.61 -5.72
N VAL A 70 -3.43 11.69 -5.06
CA VAL A 70 -3.48 12.20 -3.70
C VAL A 70 -2.82 11.16 -2.81
N GLU A 71 -1.65 11.49 -2.26
CA GLU A 71 -0.96 10.61 -1.32
C GLU A 71 -1.64 10.69 0.07
N PRO A 72 -1.72 9.57 0.80
CA PRO A 72 -2.21 9.61 2.17
C PRO A 72 -1.26 10.41 3.05
N ASP A 73 -1.80 11.24 3.94
CA ASP A 73 -1.12 12.02 4.95
C ASP A 73 -1.65 11.74 6.36
N GLU A 74 -1.11 12.40 7.38
CA GLU A 74 -1.50 12.20 8.81
C GLU A 74 -1.53 10.73 9.22
N ILE A 75 -0.57 9.95 8.73
CA ILE A 75 -0.59 8.49 8.85
C ILE A 75 -0.22 8.06 10.26
N THR A 76 -1.09 7.27 10.88
CA THR A 76 -0.84 6.60 12.17
C THR A 76 -1.08 5.10 12.03
N VAL A 77 -0.06 4.31 12.34
CA VAL A 77 -0.07 2.85 12.28
C VAL A 77 -0.12 2.28 13.70
N TYR A 78 -0.99 1.31 13.92
CA TYR A 78 -1.01 0.43 15.09
C TYR A 78 -0.78 -1.00 14.61
N PHE A 79 0.05 -1.73 15.35
CA PHE A 79 0.36 -3.12 15.03
C PHE A 79 0.42 -3.96 16.30
N ASP A 80 0.13 -5.24 16.16
CA ASP A 80 0.25 -6.25 17.22
C ASP A 80 0.48 -7.62 16.61
N GLY A 81 1.26 -8.44 17.30
CA GLY A 81 1.53 -9.83 16.97
C GLY A 81 1.11 -10.77 18.09
N SER A 82 0.30 -11.76 17.78
CA SER A 82 -0.11 -12.81 18.71
C SER A 82 0.35 -14.17 18.19
N TYR A 83 0.97 -14.99 19.06
CA TYR A 83 1.55 -16.27 18.67
C TYR A 83 0.97 -17.42 19.50
N ASP A 84 0.50 -18.44 18.78
CA ASP A 84 0.07 -19.71 19.38
C ASP A 84 1.16 -20.78 19.22
N LYS A 85 1.67 -21.27 20.35
CA LYS A 85 2.76 -22.25 20.40
C LYS A 85 2.35 -23.63 19.90
N GLU A 86 1.08 -24.00 20.06
CA GLU A 86 0.60 -25.35 19.71
C GLU A 86 0.48 -25.49 18.19
N SER A 87 -0.11 -24.51 17.53
CA SER A 87 -0.27 -24.50 16.10
C SER A 87 0.94 -23.93 15.34
N GLN A 88 1.87 -23.27 16.02
CA GLN A 88 2.98 -22.50 15.44
C GLN A 88 2.50 -21.40 14.47
N LEU A 89 1.29 -20.89 14.71
CA LEU A 89 0.72 -19.81 13.96
C LEU A 89 0.84 -18.49 14.72
N ALA A 90 1.11 -17.44 13.99
CA ALA A 90 1.00 -16.07 14.46
C ALA A 90 -0.15 -15.37 13.74
N GLY A 91 -0.96 -14.67 14.51
CA GLY A 91 -1.91 -13.69 14.00
C GLY A 91 -1.30 -12.31 14.07
N LEU A 92 -1.39 -11.57 13.00
CA LEU A 92 -0.90 -10.20 12.86
C LEU A 92 -2.09 -9.26 12.76
N GLY A 93 -2.13 -8.24 13.59
CA GLY A 93 -3.17 -7.20 13.61
C GLY A 93 -2.60 -5.86 13.16
N ILE A 94 -3.27 -5.22 12.22
CA ILE A 94 -2.85 -3.96 11.60
C ILE A 94 -4.05 -3.01 11.57
N VAL A 95 -3.83 -1.79 12.08
CA VAL A 95 -4.78 -0.69 11.96
C VAL A 95 -4.02 0.54 11.46
N ILE A 96 -4.51 1.16 10.40
CA ILE A 96 -3.91 2.38 9.85
C ILE A 96 -4.98 3.44 9.77
N TYR A 97 -4.74 4.56 10.44
CA TYR A 97 -5.49 5.80 10.26
C TYR A 97 -4.71 6.71 9.34
N TYR A 98 -5.39 7.36 8.41
CA TYR A 98 -4.78 8.29 7.47
C TYR A 98 -5.81 9.26 6.91
N SER A 99 -5.34 10.40 6.40
CA SER A 99 -6.13 11.34 5.62
C SER A 99 -5.85 11.15 4.13
N LEU A 100 -6.86 11.29 3.29
CA LEU A 100 -6.75 11.23 1.83
C LEU A 100 -7.71 12.24 1.22
N GLY A 101 -7.16 13.27 0.56
CA GLY A 101 -7.96 14.34 -0.01
C GLY A 101 -8.75 15.15 1.02
N GLY A 102 -8.23 15.28 2.25
CA GLY A 102 -8.87 15.97 3.35
C GLY A 102 -9.89 15.14 4.14
N GLU A 103 -10.12 13.90 3.74
CA GLU A 103 -11.05 12.99 4.40
C GLU A 103 -10.30 11.94 5.21
N ARG A 104 -10.82 11.57 6.37
CA ARG A 104 -10.18 10.59 7.26
C ARG A 104 -10.65 9.18 6.98
N TYR A 105 -9.70 8.24 7.00
CA TYR A 105 -9.93 6.82 6.76
C TYR A 105 -9.33 5.96 7.85
N ARG A 106 -9.89 4.76 8.01
CA ARG A 106 -9.33 3.69 8.81
C ARG A 106 -9.27 2.40 8.01
N LEU A 107 -8.06 1.84 7.86
CA LEU A 107 -7.83 0.50 7.36
C LEU A 107 -7.64 -0.45 8.55
N ARG A 108 -8.29 -1.62 8.50
CA ARG A 108 -8.13 -2.71 9.46
C ARG A 108 -7.85 -3.99 8.69
N LYS A 109 -6.80 -4.68 9.09
CA LYS A 109 -6.41 -5.93 8.44
C LYS A 109 -5.77 -6.88 9.42
N ASN A 110 -5.98 -8.17 9.20
CA ASN A 110 -5.22 -9.21 9.88
C ASN A 110 -4.67 -10.22 8.88
N LYS A 111 -3.56 -10.86 9.26
CA LYS A 111 -2.90 -11.90 8.46
C LYS A 111 -2.36 -12.99 9.38
N SER A 112 -2.18 -14.20 8.84
CA SER A 112 -1.50 -15.29 9.57
C SER A 112 -0.16 -15.63 8.94
N PHE A 113 0.79 -15.98 9.79
CA PHE A 113 2.10 -16.47 9.39
C PHE A 113 2.50 -17.67 10.26
N ARG A 114 3.33 -18.56 9.71
CA ARG A 114 4.02 -19.56 10.51
C ARG A 114 5.31 -18.94 11.04
N LEU A 115 5.39 -18.72 12.33
CA LEU A 115 6.51 -18.09 13.01
C LEU A 115 6.94 -18.95 14.21
N THR A 116 7.98 -18.52 14.92
CA THR A 116 8.57 -19.32 16.00
C THR A 116 8.37 -18.70 17.38
N THR A 117 8.15 -17.41 17.47
CA THR A 117 8.03 -16.68 18.73
C THR A 117 7.02 -15.54 18.67
N ASN A 118 6.54 -15.10 19.84
CA ASN A 118 5.68 -13.93 19.94
C ASN A 118 6.40 -12.65 19.51
N ASN A 119 7.68 -12.49 19.88
CA ASN A 119 8.45 -11.33 19.43
C ASN A 119 8.56 -11.27 17.91
N GLU A 120 8.80 -12.42 17.26
CA GLU A 120 8.83 -12.48 15.80
C GLU A 120 7.50 -12.05 15.18
N ALA A 121 6.36 -12.38 15.82
CA ALA A 121 5.03 -11.95 15.37
C ALA A 121 4.86 -10.43 15.41
N GLU A 122 5.42 -9.75 16.40
CA GLU A 122 5.41 -8.29 16.48
C GLU A 122 6.16 -7.63 15.32
N TYR A 123 7.38 -8.09 15.00
CA TYR A 123 8.13 -7.60 13.84
C TYR A 123 7.40 -7.87 12.54
N ALA A 124 6.84 -9.07 12.40
CA ALA A 124 6.09 -9.45 11.22
C ALA A 124 4.85 -8.56 11.03
N ALA A 125 4.13 -8.25 12.12
CA ALA A 125 2.97 -7.37 12.08
C ALA A 125 3.34 -5.96 11.58
N LEU A 126 4.43 -5.39 12.08
CA LEU A 126 4.91 -4.09 11.60
C LEU A 126 5.41 -4.16 10.15
N SER A 127 6.13 -5.21 9.76
CA SER A 127 6.56 -5.38 8.36
C SER A 127 5.37 -5.46 7.39
N GLU A 128 4.29 -6.14 7.78
CA GLU A 128 3.06 -6.18 6.99
C GLU A 128 2.34 -4.83 6.99
N ALA A 129 2.32 -4.11 8.12
CA ALA A 129 1.75 -2.76 8.17
C ALA A 129 2.47 -1.79 7.20
N VAL A 130 3.80 -1.85 7.10
CA VAL A 130 4.56 -1.04 6.13
C VAL A 130 4.25 -1.43 4.68
N LYS A 131 3.94 -2.71 4.40
CA LYS A 131 3.46 -3.11 3.07
C LYS A 131 2.08 -2.52 2.76
N GLU A 132 1.17 -2.50 3.74
CA GLU A 132 -0.13 -1.85 3.56
C GLU A 132 0.02 -0.34 3.28
N LEU A 133 1.00 0.35 3.91
CA LEU A 133 1.31 1.75 3.57
C LEU A 133 1.73 1.92 2.11
N ARG A 134 2.55 1.00 1.59
CA ARG A 134 2.91 0.98 0.16
C ARG A 134 1.68 0.80 -0.73
N ASP A 135 0.81 -0.14 -0.36
CA ASP A 135 -0.38 -0.48 -1.15
C ASP A 135 -1.43 0.65 -1.11
N LEU A 136 -1.42 1.48 -0.05
CA LEU A 136 -2.15 2.75 0.05
C LEU A 136 -1.53 3.88 -0.77
N GLY A 137 -0.32 3.70 -1.30
CA GLY A 137 0.40 4.74 -2.04
C GLY A 137 1.13 5.76 -1.16
N ALA A 138 1.33 5.46 0.13
CA ALA A 138 2.06 6.35 1.03
C ALA A 138 3.53 6.46 0.61
N SER A 139 4.00 7.67 0.40
CA SER A 139 5.41 7.96 0.12
C SER A 139 5.82 9.36 0.59
N ARG A 140 7.12 9.55 0.85
CA ARG A 140 7.71 10.87 1.18
C ARG A 140 7.03 11.63 2.34
N ASN A 141 6.42 10.89 3.25
CA ASN A 141 5.63 11.43 4.35
C ASN A 141 6.20 11.03 5.71
N SER A 142 5.78 11.73 6.77
CA SER A 142 5.97 11.27 8.13
C SER A 142 4.91 10.22 8.47
N VAL A 143 5.29 9.22 9.27
CA VAL A 143 4.37 8.19 9.76
C VAL A 143 4.58 8.00 11.25
N VAL A 144 3.50 7.99 12.01
CA VAL A 144 3.53 7.67 13.44
C VAL A 144 3.24 6.17 13.59
N ILE A 145 4.18 5.44 14.17
CA ILE A 145 4.09 3.99 14.40
C ILE A 145 3.90 3.75 15.90
N LYS A 146 2.77 3.18 16.28
CA LYS A 146 2.38 2.91 17.66
C LYS A 146 2.26 1.42 17.93
N GLY A 147 2.85 0.95 19.02
CA GLY A 147 2.76 -0.44 19.48
C GLY A 147 3.06 -0.56 20.97
N ASP A 148 2.75 -1.69 21.56
CA ASP A 148 3.05 -1.99 22.97
C ASP A 148 4.32 -2.83 23.15
N SER A 149 4.94 -3.26 22.05
CA SER A 149 6.22 -3.98 22.05
C SER A 149 7.42 -3.03 22.23
N LEU A 150 7.82 -2.83 23.47
CA LEU A 150 8.96 -1.99 23.82
C LEU A 150 10.25 -2.42 23.11
N VAL A 151 10.45 -3.73 22.96
CA VAL A 151 11.66 -4.30 22.32
C VAL A 151 11.72 -3.89 20.85
N VAL A 152 10.64 -4.12 20.10
CA VAL A 152 10.58 -3.82 18.67
C VAL A 152 10.81 -2.33 18.41
N LEU A 153 10.12 -1.46 19.17
CA LEU A 153 10.23 -0.02 18.96
C LEU A 153 11.62 0.51 19.27
N ASN A 154 12.23 0.11 20.42
CA ASN A 154 13.59 0.58 20.77
C ASN A 154 14.66 0.04 19.83
N GLN A 155 14.49 -1.15 19.27
CA GLN A 155 15.44 -1.66 18.27
C GLN A 155 15.33 -0.93 16.94
N LEU A 156 14.13 -0.56 16.49
CA LEU A 156 13.91 0.26 15.28
C LEU A 156 14.39 1.71 15.44
N GLU A 157 14.34 2.25 16.66
CA GLU A 157 14.94 3.55 16.97
C GLU A 157 16.47 3.50 17.10
N GLY A 158 17.08 2.31 17.13
CA GLY A 158 18.50 2.12 17.35
C GLY A 158 18.93 2.31 18.81
N ASN A 159 17.98 2.43 19.75
CA ASN A 159 18.25 2.55 21.20
C ASN A 159 18.75 1.25 21.81
N TRP A 160 18.27 0.10 21.28
CA TRP A 160 18.65 -1.22 21.75
C TRP A 160 19.25 -2.07 20.63
N PRO A 161 20.33 -2.83 20.90
CA PRO A 161 20.90 -3.75 19.92
C PRO A 161 19.97 -4.95 19.70
N CYS A 162 19.97 -5.47 18.47
CA CYS A 162 19.29 -6.73 18.14
C CYS A 162 20.33 -7.83 17.93
N TYR A 163 20.39 -8.80 18.86
CA TYR A 163 21.34 -9.92 18.80
C TYR A 163 20.76 -11.17 18.14
N ASP A 164 19.45 -11.27 18.02
CA ASP A 164 18.78 -12.40 17.40
C ASP A 164 18.81 -12.27 15.88
N PRO A 165 19.39 -13.27 15.16
CA PRO A 165 19.52 -13.19 13.69
C PRO A 165 18.18 -13.19 12.94
N VAL A 166 17.11 -13.75 13.52
CA VAL A 166 15.78 -13.75 12.92
C VAL A 166 15.15 -12.36 13.05
N HIS A 167 15.22 -11.78 14.25
CA HIS A 167 14.72 -10.44 14.50
C HIS A 167 15.49 -9.39 13.70
N SER A 168 16.83 -9.52 13.57
CA SER A 168 17.65 -8.62 12.74
C SER A 168 17.18 -8.59 11.28
N LYS A 169 16.86 -9.76 10.70
CA LYS A 169 16.31 -9.82 9.34
C LYS A 169 14.96 -9.11 9.19
N TRP A 170 14.14 -9.15 10.23
CA TRP A 170 12.88 -8.42 10.24
C TRP A 170 13.11 -6.90 10.33
N LEU A 171 14.05 -6.46 11.18
CA LEU A 171 14.46 -5.05 11.29
C LEU A 171 14.95 -4.52 9.94
N ASP A 172 15.93 -5.21 9.33
CA ASP A 172 16.49 -4.83 8.02
C ASP A 172 15.38 -4.72 6.95
N ARG A 173 14.39 -5.63 6.99
CA ARG A 173 13.26 -5.61 6.07
C ARG A 173 12.38 -4.39 6.30
N ILE A 174 12.02 -4.08 7.54
CA ILE A 174 11.16 -2.94 7.90
C ILE A 174 11.86 -1.64 7.49
N GLU A 175 13.12 -1.46 7.87
CA GLU A 175 13.92 -0.29 7.53
C GLU A 175 14.06 -0.10 6.01
N SER A 176 14.38 -1.18 5.28
CA SER A 176 14.46 -1.15 3.82
C SER A 176 13.13 -0.77 3.17
N GLN A 177 12.00 -1.25 3.71
CA GLN A 177 10.68 -0.90 3.19
C GLN A 177 10.36 0.59 3.43
N LEU A 178 10.58 1.09 4.65
CA LEU A 178 10.38 2.51 5.01
C LEU A 178 11.27 3.42 4.16
N GLN A 179 12.54 3.04 3.97
CA GLN A 179 13.49 3.79 3.15
C GLN A 179 13.06 3.85 1.67
N LYS A 180 12.62 2.73 1.09
CA LYS A 180 12.11 2.68 -0.29
C LYS A 180 10.91 3.59 -0.50
N LEU A 181 10.03 3.68 0.47
CA LEU A 181 8.88 4.56 0.48
C LEU A 181 9.26 6.01 0.84
N LYS A 182 10.49 6.26 1.28
CA LYS A 182 10.97 7.56 1.80
C LYS A 182 10.09 8.06 2.94
N LEU A 183 9.57 7.15 3.76
CA LEU A 183 8.80 7.47 4.95
C LEU A 183 9.75 7.79 6.12
N THR A 184 9.38 8.80 6.90
CA THR A 184 10.09 9.17 8.14
C THR A 184 9.26 8.70 9.34
N PRO A 185 9.63 7.57 9.98
CA PRO A 185 8.87 7.04 11.09
C PRO A 185 9.16 7.81 12.40
N THR A 186 8.11 7.97 13.20
CA THR A 186 8.18 8.33 14.63
C THR A 186 7.58 7.18 15.40
N TYR A 187 8.35 6.55 16.28
CA TYR A 187 7.90 5.41 17.07
C TYR A 187 7.37 5.88 18.41
N ILE A 188 6.21 5.39 18.80
CA ILE A 188 5.56 5.72 20.07
C ILE A 188 5.13 4.45 20.76
N GLN A 189 5.71 4.20 21.93
CA GLN A 189 5.23 3.14 22.80
C GLN A 189 3.90 3.55 23.43
N ILE A 190 2.92 2.64 23.35
CA ILE A 190 1.60 2.80 23.98
C ILE A 190 1.34 1.66 24.95
N SER A 191 0.35 1.83 25.81
CA SER A 191 -0.08 0.75 26.67
C SER A 191 -0.84 -0.33 25.87
N ARG A 192 -0.82 -1.57 26.32
CA ARG A 192 -1.62 -2.66 25.72
C ARG A 192 -3.12 -2.32 25.65
N LYS A 193 -3.59 -1.52 26.63
CA LYS A 193 -4.96 -1.05 26.66
C LYS A 193 -5.28 -0.09 25.49
N ASP A 194 -4.30 0.69 25.05
CA ASP A 194 -4.44 1.63 23.96
C ASP A 194 -4.19 0.97 22.59
N ASN A 195 -3.60 -0.26 22.57
CA ASN A 195 -3.37 -1.09 21.37
C ASN A 195 -4.47 -2.14 21.12
N LYS A 196 -5.60 -2.04 21.82
CA LYS A 196 -6.67 -3.06 21.82
C LYS A 196 -7.16 -3.46 20.42
N GLU A 197 -7.25 -2.54 19.49
CA GLU A 197 -7.80 -2.83 18.17
C GLU A 197 -6.88 -3.75 17.37
N ALA A 198 -5.56 -3.48 17.38
CA ALA A 198 -4.57 -4.33 16.75
C ALA A 198 -4.47 -5.71 17.46
N ASP A 199 -4.44 -5.74 18.82
CA ASP A 199 -4.46 -6.98 19.61
C ASP A 199 -5.67 -7.86 19.27
N GLN A 200 -6.88 -7.29 19.17
CA GLN A 200 -8.06 -8.04 18.80
C GLN A 200 -8.00 -8.59 17.37
N LEU A 201 -7.43 -7.85 16.42
CA LEU A 201 -7.25 -8.32 15.06
C LEU A 201 -6.26 -9.49 14.99
N ALA A 202 -5.15 -9.41 15.72
CA ALA A 202 -4.18 -10.49 15.83
C ALA A 202 -4.82 -11.76 16.40
N LYS A 203 -5.58 -11.66 17.49
CA LYS A 203 -6.28 -12.78 18.12
C LYS A 203 -7.36 -13.39 17.21
N LYS A 204 -8.18 -12.57 16.56
CA LYS A 204 -9.18 -13.03 15.60
C LYS A 204 -8.57 -13.87 14.47
N MET A 205 -7.36 -13.54 14.05
CA MET A 205 -6.68 -14.32 13.02
C MET A 205 -6.31 -15.72 13.52
N LEU A 206 -5.90 -15.86 14.78
CA LEU A 206 -5.69 -17.18 15.41
C LEU A 206 -6.98 -17.99 15.54
N GLU A 207 -8.13 -17.32 15.64
CA GLU A 207 -9.46 -17.90 15.61
C GLU A 207 -9.98 -18.12 14.16
N HIS A 208 -9.11 -18.03 13.16
CA HIS A 208 -9.41 -18.14 11.73
C HIS A 208 -10.43 -17.12 11.20
N THR A 209 -10.60 -16.00 11.90
CA THR A 209 -11.50 -14.92 11.47
C THR A 209 -10.70 -13.85 10.71
N ILE A 210 -10.89 -13.82 9.39
CA ILE A 210 -10.25 -12.83 8.52
C ILE A 210 -11.00 -11.51 8.62
N VAL A 211 -10.23 -10.43 8.82
CA VAL A 211 -10.72 -9.04 8.81
C VAL A 211 -9.93 -8.25 7.78
N GLU A 212 -10.63 -7.67 6.83
CA GLU A 212 -10.10 -6.72 5.87
C GLU A 212 -11.18 -5.66 5.62
N SER A 213 -10.93 -4.44 6.06
CA SER A 213 -11.88 -3.34 5.89
C SER A 213 -11.16 -2.00 5.79
N GLN A 214 -11.66 -1.16 4.93
CA GLN A 214 -11.25 0.22 4.77
C GLN A 214 -12.52 1.08 4.76
N ILE A 215 -12.62 1.98 5.70
CA ILE A 215 -13.81 2.82 5.87
C ILE A 215 -13.39 4.28 5.98
N LYS A 216 -14.23 5.16 5.43
CA LYS A 216 -14.19 6.58 5.71
C LYS A 216 -14.76 6.80 7.12
N LEU A 217 -14.13 7.67 7.89
CA LEU A 217 -14.59 8.05 9.21
C LEU A 217 -15.45 9.32 9.07
N ASP A 218 -16.63 9.29 9.66
CA ASP A 218 -17.44 10.49 9.83
C ASP A 218 -16.76 11.40 10.86
N GLU A 219 -16.83 12.72 10.67
CA GLU A 219 -16.32 13.72 11.60
C GLU A 219 -17.06 13.69 12.94
#